data_52ab7c56971835e15a408d6316a36b2e
#
_entry.id   52ab7c56971835e15a408d6316a36b2e
#
_cell.length_a   1.000
_cell.length_b   1.000
_cell.length_c   1.000
_cell.angle_alpha   90.00
_cell.angle_beta   90.00
_cell.angle_gamma   90.00
#
_symmetry.space_group_name_H-M   'P 1'
#
loop_
_entity.id
_entity.type
_entity.pdbx_description
1 polymer ?
#
loop_
_entity_poly.entity_id
_entity_poly.type
_entity_poly.pdbx_seq_one_letter_code
_entity_poly.pdbx_strand_id
1 'polypeptide(L)'
;GSVVSHEYGPRNNLPAYICIPNMPNEFAGSGYLSSSYAPFSLGADPANQDFRVQDLNLPNGVDEARFARRRDALSSVNEYFSTRHNADSVTAMDSFYERAYSLISSEKARVAFDIEQEDAAMRDRYGRHEAGQRLLLARRLVEAGARFVTLTYGGWDMHTYITNGFRAS
;
A
#
# COMPACT_ATOMS: atom_id res chain seq x y z
N GLY A 1 -5.92 -9.96 -6.18
CA GLY A 1 -4.74 -9.47 -5.47
C GLY A 1 -4.25 -10.44 -4.43
N SER A 2 -5.13 -10.89 -3.52
CA SER A 2 -4.74 -11.75 -2.39
C SER A 2 -4.17 -13.11 -2.80
N VAL A 3 -4.70 -13.73 -3.85
CA VAL A 3 -4.13 -14.97 -4.43
C VAL A 3 -2.70 -14.70 -4.96
N VAL A 4 -2.49 -13.59 -5.64
CA VAL A 4 -1.15 -13.19 -6.11
C VAL A 4 -0.21 -12.94 -4.94
N SER A 5 -0.72 -12.31 -3.87
CA SER A 5 0.05 -12.10 -2.63
C SER A 5 0.44 -13.42 -1.96
N HIS A 6 -0.47 -14.40 -1.95
CA HIS A 6 -0.22 -15.73 -1.41
C HIS A 6 0.83 -16.50 -2.22
N GLU A 7 0.67 -16.56 -3.54
CA GLU A 7 1.52 -17.39 -4.42
C GLU A 7 2.94 -16.81 -4.63
N TYR A 8 3.06 -15.49 -4.71
CA TYR A 8 4.33 -14.85 -5.10
C TYR A 8 5.00 -14.04 -3.99
N GLY A 9 4.27 -13.70 -2.93
CA GLY A 9 4.80 -12.92 -1.81
C GLY A 9 5.31 -11.53 -2.19
N PRO A 10 5.84 -10.78 -1.22
CA PRO A 10 6.44 -9.47 -1.43
C PRO A 10 7.72 -9.55 -2.27
N ARG A 11 8.07 -8.45 -2.94
CA ARG A 11 9.31 -8.30 -3.71
C ARG A 11 9.89 -6.92 -3.47
N ASN A 12 11.22 -6.83 -3.36
CA ASN A 12 11.95 -5.57 -3.16
C ASN A 12 11.45 -4.76 -1.95
N ASN A 13 11.03 -5.45 -0.89
CA ASN A 13 10.42 -4.88 0.31
C ASN A 13 9.08 -4.13 0.08
N LEU A 14 8.47 -4.30 -1.10
CA LEU A 14 7.14 -3.78 -1.40
C LEU A 14 6.07 -4.82 -1.08
N PRO A 15 4.90 -4.39 -0.58
CA PRO A 15 3.74 -5.27 -0.47
C PRO A 15 3.41 -5.91 -1.82
N ALA A 16 3.05 -7.20 -1.81
CA ALA A 16 2.70 -7.90 -3.03
C ALA A 16 1.40 -7.38 -3.65
N TYR A 17 0.46 -6.95 -2.81
CA TYR A 17 -0.83 -6.42 -3.21
C TYR A 17 -1.06 -5.02 -2.60
N ILE A 18 -1.32 -4.03 -3.43
CA ILE A 18 -1.50 -2.63 -3.03
C ILE A 18 -2.83 -2.10 -3.59
N CYS A 19 -3.58 -1.35 -2.78
CA CYS A 19 -4.79 -0.63 -3.18
C CYS A 19 -4.57 0.89 -3.12
N ILE A 20 -4.97 1.59 -4.18
CA ILE A 20 -4.85 3.04 -4.34
C ILE A 20 -6.24 3.68 -4.51
N PRO A 21 -6.62 4.67 -3.72
CA PRO A 21 -5.99 5.07 -2.46
C PRO A 21 -6.29 4.09 -1.34
N ASN A 22 -7.43 3.39 -1.39
CA ASN A 22 -7.93 2.49 -0.37
C ASN A 22 -8.56 1.25 -0.99
N MET A 23 -8.74 0.24 -0.16
CA MET A 23 -9.56 -0.92 -0.49
C MET A 23 -10.99 -0.46 -0.80
N PRO A 24 -11.58 -0.83 -1.94
CA PRO A 24 -12.86 -0.29 -2.39
C PRO A 24 -14.04 -0.71 -1.51
N ASN A 25 -13.98 -1.90 -0.93
CA ASN A 25 -14.98 -2.47 -0.03
C ASN A 25 -14.37 -3.66 0.71
N GLU A 26 -15.08 -4.23 1.67
CA GLU A 26 -14.66 -5.38 2.47
C GLU A 26 -14.40 -6.66 1.64
N PHE A 27 -15.08 -6.82 0.49
CA PHE A 27 -14.91 -7.98 -0.39
C PHE A 27 -13.61 -7.94 -1.19
N ALA A 28 -12.94 -6.79 -1.27
CA ALA A 28 -11.64 -6.64 -1.92
C ALA A 28 -10.46 -7.03 -1.01
N GLY A 29 -10.74 -7.57 0.16
CA GLY A 29 -9.75 -8.05 1.15
C GLY A 29 -9.12 -9.39 0.79
N SER A 30 -8.76 -10.16 1.81
CA SER A 30 -8.11 -11.48 1.66
C SER A 30 -9.05 -12.60 1.19
N GLY A 31 -10.37 -12.40 1.29
CA GLY A 31 -11.35 -13.43 0.98
C GLY A 31 -11.23 -14.62 1.94
N TYR A 32 -11.07 -15.83 1.38
CA TYR A 32 -10.88 -17.07 2.16
C TYR A 32 -9.45 -17.31 2.63
N LEU A 33 -8.50 -16.47 2.18
CA LEU A 33 -7.12 -16.56 2.61
C LEU A 33 -6.92 -15.83 3.94
N SER A 34 -5.81 -16.12 4.62
CA SER A 34 -5.42 -15.38 5.82
C SER A 34 -5.42 -13.87 5.57
N SER A 35 -5.82 -13.10 6.56
CA SER A 35 -5.77 -11.64 6.53
C SER A 35 -4.37 -11.09 6.22
N SER A 36 -3.32 -11.88 6.46
CA SER A 36 -1.95 -11.56 6.08
C SER A 36 -1.77 -11.32 4.57
N TYR A 37 -2.64 -11.80 3.71
CA TYR A 37 -2.60 -11.59 2.26
C TYR A 37 -3.50 -10.44 1.78
N ALA A 38 -4.12 -9.71 2.70
CA ALA A 38 -4.92 -8.54 2.38
C ALA A 38 -4.07 -7.43 1.73
N PRO A 39 -4.70 -6.51 0.97
CA PRO A 39 -3.98 -5.42 0.35
C PRO A 39 -3.41 -4.43 1.38
N PHE A 40 -2.27 -3.86 1.03
CA PHE A 40 -1.78 -2.64 1.65
C PHE A 40 -2.54 -1.45 1.03
N SER A 41 -3.30 -0.73 1.84
CA SER A 41 -4.00 0.49 1.40
C SER A 41 -3.14 1.72 1.70
N LEU A 42 -3.05 2.66 0.74
CA LEU A 42 -2.23 3.85 0.93
C LEU A 42 -2.77 4.81 2.00
N GLY A 43 -4.09 4.86 2.14
CA GLY A 43 -4.75 5.78 3.07
C GLY A 43 -4.84 7.22 2.60
N ALA A 44 -4.19 7.58 1.48
CA ALA A 44 -4.17 8.92 0.91
C ALA A 44 -4.20 8.89 -0.62
N ASP A 45 -4.77 9.92 -1.24
CA ASP A 45 -4.85 10.04 -2.69
C ASP A 45 -3.60 10.72 -3.26
N PRO A 46 -2.91 10.10 -4.25
CA PRO A 46 -1.73 10.69 -4.86
C PRO A 46 -1.98 11.97 -5.67
N ALA A 47 -3.23 12.32 -5.94
CA ALA A 47 -3.60 13.60 -6.56
C ALA A 47 -3.57 14.78 -5.57
N ASN A 48 -3.62 14.53 -4.27
CA ASN A 48 -3.58 15.58 -3.27
C ASN A 48 -2.19 16.23 -3.20
N GLN A 49 -2.14 17.54 -3.00
CA GLN A 49 -0.89 18.30 -2.89
C GLN A 49 -0.02 17.84 -1.72
N ASP A 50 -0.64 17.45 -0.63
CA ASP A 50 0.04 16.95 0.58
C ASP A 50 0.13 15.43 0.63
N PHE A 51 0.08 14.77 -0.53
CA PHE A 51 0.14 13.32 -0.59
C PHE A 51 1.38 12.79 0.11
N ARG A 52 1.16 11.98 1.11
CA ARG A 52 2.18 11.17 1.78
C ARG A 52 1.54 9.86 2.21
N VAL A 53 2.22 8.78 1.95
CA VAL A 53 1.82 7.50 2.53
C VAL A 53 2.19 7.54 4.01
N GLN A 54 1.18 7.34 4.86
CA GLN A 54 1.39 7.36 6.31
C GLN A 54 2.38 6.26 6.73
N ASP A 55 3.14 6.56 7.77
CA ASP A 55 4.03 5.60 8.44
C ASP A 55 5.15 5.00 7.57
N LEU A 56 5.50 5.61 6.44
CA LEU A 56 6.70 5.23 5.66
C LEU A 56 8.01 5.82 6.20
N ASN A 57 7.94 6.72 7.15
CA ASN A 57 9.10 7.32 7.78
C ASN A 57 9.16 6.95 9.26
N LEU A 58 10.37 6.86 9.78
CA LEU A 58 10.56 6.70 11.22
C LEU A 58 9.92 7.88 11.95
N PRO A 59 9.22 7.63 13.09
CA PRO A 59 8.69 8.70 13.92
C PRO A 59 9.78 9.66 14.38
N ASN A 60 9.45 10.93 14.57
CA ASN A 60 10.37 11.92 15.07
C ASN A 60 11.05 11.45 16.37
N GLY A 61 12.39 11.56 16.42
CA GLY A 61 13.19 11.14 17.59
C GLY A 61 13.43 9.64 17.69
N VAL A 62 13.11 8.87 16.66
CA VAL A 62 13.43 7.43 16.57
C VAL A 62 14.46 7.25 15.45
N ASP A 63 15.69 6.92 15.85
CA ASP A 63 16.72 6.48 14.90
C ASP A 63 16.57 4.99 14.54
N GLU A 64 17.31 4.54 13.53
CA GLU A 64 17.26 3.14 13.08
C GLU A 64 17.64 2.14 14.16
N ALA A 65 18.60 2.49 15.01
CA ALA A 65 19.05 1.62 16.12
C ALA A 65 17.95 1.46 17.18
N ARG A 66 17.26 2.54 17.51
CA ARG A 66 16.12 2.51 18.44
C ARG A 66 14.94 1.76 17.83
N PHE A 67 14.71 1.93 16.54
CA PHE A 67 13.68 1.20 15.82
C PHE A 67 13.96 -0.31 15.79
N ALA A 68 15.20 -0.72 15.48
CA ALA A 68 15.61 -2.12 15.51
C ALA A 68 15.42 -2.74 16.90
N ARG A 69 15.86 -2.07 17.98
CA ARG A 69 15.65 -2.56 19.36
C ARG A 69 14.18 -2.75 19.71
N ARG A 70 13.30 -1.84 19.25
CA ARG A 70 11.85 -1.97 19.46
C ARG A 70 11.27 -3.17 18.73
N ARG A 71 11.73 -3.40 17.50
CA ARG A 71 11.35 -4.59 16.71
C ARG A 71 11.76 -5.87 17.41
N ASP A 72 13.01 -5.96 17.86
CA ASP A 72 13.53 -7.16 18.51
C ASP A 72 12.80 -7.45 19.84
N ALA A 73 12.46 -6.39 20.59
CA ALA A 73 11.64 -6.53 21.80
C ALA A 73 10.22 -7.03 21.48
N LEU A 74 9.58 -6.49 20.42
CA LEU A 74 8.26 -6.93 19.99
C LEU A 74 8.28 -8.37 19.50
N SER A 75 9.30 -8.77 18.73
CA SER A 75 9.47 -10.15 18.25
C SER A 75 9.55 -11.13 19.44
N SER A 76 10.29 -10.80 20.49
CA SER A 76 10.39 -11.64 21.68
C SER A 76 9.05 -11.78 22.43
N VAL A 77 8.24 -10.70 22.47
CA VAL A 77 6.91 -10.73 23.06
C VAL A 77 5.96 -11.57 22.20
N ASN A 78 5.99 -11.39 20.87
CA ASN A 78 5.14 -12.12 19.94
C ASN A 78 5.45 -13.62 19.92
N GLU A 79 6.72 -14.00 20.00
CA GLU A 79 7.14 -15.41 20.12
C GLU A 79 6.56 -16.05 21.39
N TYR A 80 6.56 -15.33 22.52
CA TYR A 80 5.94 -15.82 23.75
C TYR A 80 4.43 -16.04 23.62
N PHE A 81 3.73 -15.15 22.89
CA PHE A 81 2.28 -15.26 22.70
C PHE A 81 1.90 -16.27 21.60
N SER A 82 2.67 -16.39 20.53
CA SER A 82 2.39 -17.30 19.41
C SER A 82 2.43 -18.78 19.84
N THR A 83 3.27 -19.12 20.81
CA THR A 83 3.31 -20.46 21.40
C THR A 83 2.05 -20.83 22.18
N ARG A 84 1.22 -19.86 22.55
CA ARG A 84 0.02 -20.05 23.39
C ARG A 84 -1.29 -19.76 22.66
N HIS A 85 -1.26 -19.02 21.58
CA HIS A 85 -2.44 -18.60 20.83
C HIS A 85 -2.19 -18.72 19.33
N ASN A 86 -2.56 -19.85 18.74
CA ASN A 86 -2.49 -20.11 17.29
C ASN A 86 -3.69 -19.50 16.54
N ALA A 87 -4.06 -18.25 16.80
CA ALA A 87 -5.11 -17.59 16.06
C ALA A 87 -4.54 -16.93 14.79
N ASP A 88 -5.23 -17.07 13.65
CA ASP A 88 -4.85 -16.43 12.37
C ASP A 88 -4.58 -14.93 12.54
N SER A 89 -5.36 -14.24 13.39
CA SER A 89 -5.19 -12.83 13.69
C SER A 89 -3.83 -12.49 14.31
N VAL A 90 -3.25 -13.37 15.14
CA VAL A 90 -1.92 -13.14 15.77
C VAL A 90 -0.83 -13.30 14.71
N THR A 91 -0.89 -14.38 13.92
CA THR A 91 0.07 -14.62 12.83
C THR A 91 0.00 -13.53 11.77
N ALA A 92 -1.20 -13.05 11.44
CA ALA A 92 -1.40 -11.95 10.51
C ALA A 92 -0.82 -10.64 11.04
N MET A 93 -0.99 -10.34 12.33
CA MET A 93 -0.43 -9.14 12.96
C MET A 93 1.10 -9.13 12.85
N ASP A 94 1.78 -10.24 13.14
CA ASP A 94 3.23 -10.36 12.99
C ASP A 94 3.67 -10.10 11.54
N SER A 95 2.96 -10.66 10.57
CA SER A 95 3.24 -10.44 9.16
C SER A 95 3.01 -8.99 8.71
N PHE A 96 2.07 -8.26 9.32
CA PHE A 96 1.86 -6.84 9.09
C PHE A 96 3.02 -6.00 9.64
N TYR A 97 3.48 -6.30 10.86
CA TYR A 97 4.63 -5.62 11.45
C TYR A 97 5.90 -5.83 10.61
N GLU A 98 6.21 -7.06 10.22
CA GLU A 98 7.37 -7.36 9.38
C GLU A 98 7.33 -6.62 8.04
N ARG A 99 6.17 -6.55 7.39
CA ARG A 99 5.99 -5.78 6.15
C ARG A 99 6.17 -4.28 6.37
N ALA A 100 5.61 -3.74 7.44
CA ALA A 100 5.78 -2.33 7.79
C ALA A 100 7.25 -2.01 8.05
N TYR A 101 7.97 -2.85 8.78
CA TYR A 101 9.40 -2.69 9.02
C TYR A 101 10.22 -2.75 7.73
N SER A 102 9.95 -3.73 6.87
CA SER A 102 10.62 -3.87 5.58
C SER A 102 10.43 -2.64 4.71
N LEU A 103 9.22 -2.10 4.70
CA LEU A 103 8.84 -0.93 3.92
C LEU A 103 9.55 0.35 4.44
N ILE A 104 9.51 0.59 5.75
CA ILE A 104 10.15 1.74 6.41
C ILE A 104 11.67 1.70 6.23
N SER A 105 12.28 0.52 6.34
CA SER A 105 13.73 0.33 6.23
C SER A 105 14.26 0.39 4.79
N SER A 106 13.40 0.32 3.78
CA SER A 106 13.81 0.30 2.37
C SER A 106 13.66 1.68 1.72
N GLU A 107 14.79 2.33 1.44
CA GLU A 107 14.80 3.58 0.68
C GLU A 107 14.16 3.40 -0.71
N LYS A 108 14.46 2.30 -1.40
CA LYS A 108 13.86 2.00 -2.70
C LYS A 108 12.34 1.88 -2.65
N ALA A 109 11.82 1.27 -1.58
CA ALA A 109 10.38 1.17 -1.38
C ALA A 109 9.77 2.56 -1.14
N ARG A 110 10.38 3.36 -0.25
CA ARG A 110 9.90 4.74 0.01
C ARG A 110 9.90 5.60 -1.27
N VAL A 111 10.97 5.56 -2.06
CA VAL A 111 11.06 6.28 -3.34
C VAL A 111 10.00 5.84 -4.34
N ALA A 112 9.61 4.56 -4.34
CA ALA A 112 8.55 4.05 -5.23
C ALA A 112 7.18 4.71 -4.94
N PHE A 113 6.90 5.01 -3.67
CA PHE A 113 5.67 5.70 -3.27
C PHE A 113 5.72 7.22 -3.45
N ASP A 114 6.89 7.79 -3.64
CA ASP A 114 7.06 9.23 -3.79
C ASP A 114 6.83 9.66 -5.24
N ILE A 115 5.60 10.09 -5.52
CA ILE A 115 5.20 10.56 -6.86
C ILE A 115 5.91 11.86 -7.27
N GLU A 116 6.46 12.62 -6.32
CA GLU A 116 7.21 13.86 -6.61
C GLU A 116 8.55 13.57 -7.30
N GLN A 117 9.04 12.33 -7.25
CA GLN A 117 10.23 11.90 -8.00
C GLN A 117 9.97 11.77 -9.50
N GLU A 118 8.71 11.80 -9.94
CA GLU A 118 8.40 11.84 -11.37
C GLU A 118 8.55 13.25 -11.93
N ASP A 119 9.06 13.29 -13.14
CA ASP A 119 9.20 14.54 -13.86
C ASP A 119 7.83 15.20 -14.13
N ALA A 120 7.80 16.52 -14.09
CA ALA A 120 6.58 17.30 -14.23
C ALA A 120 5.85 17.01 -15.56
N ALA A 121 6.59 16.83 -16.66
CA ALA A 121 5.99 16.52 -17.97
C ALA A 121 5.32 15.12 -17.97
N MET A 122 5.89 14.15 -17.25
CA MET A 122 5.26 12.84 -17.10
C MET A 122 3.98 12.92 -16.26
N ARG A 123 4.03 13.66 -15.14
CA ARG A 123 2.85 13.90 -14.30
C ARG A 123 1.74 14.61 -15.09
N ASP A 124 2.08 15.58 -15.93
CA ASP A 124 1.13 16.30 -16.77
C ASP A 124 0.56 15.40 -17.87
N ARG A 125 1.38 14.53 -18.46
CA ARG A 125 0.95 13.55 -19.46
C ARG A 125 -0.10 12.56 -18.93
N TYR A 126 0.05 12.12 -17.66
CA TYR A 126 -0.95 11.28 -16.99
C TYR A 126 -2.18 12.10 -16.56
N GLY A 127 -2.04 13.41 -16.41
CA GLY A 127 -3.05 14.31 -15.87
C GLY A 127 -2.93 14.51 -14.35
N ARG A 128 -3.08 15.78 -13.90
CA ARG A 128 -3.00 16.15 -12.47
C ARG A 128 -4.32 15.93 -11.71
N HIS A 129 -5.13 15.00 -12.16
CA HIS A 129 -6.38 14.59 -11.53
C HIS A 129 -6.25 13.20 -10.88
N GLU A 130 -7.24 12.80 -10.09
CA GLU A 130 -7.22 11.56 -9.32
C GLU A 130 -6.85 10.33 -10.14
N ALA A 131 -7.54 10.10 -11.28
CA ALA A 131 -7.27 8.93 -12.12
C ALA A 131 -5.84 8.93 -12.64
N GLY A 132 -5.35 10.06 -13.15
CA GLY A 132 -4.02 10.19 -13.73
C GLY A 132 -2.90 9.94 -12.69
N GLN A 133 -2.98 10.58 -11.54
CA GLN A 133 -1.96 10.41 -10.51
C GLN A 133 -2.01 9.03 -9.85
N ARG A 134 -3.20 8.43 -9.68
CA ARG A 134 -3.34 7.04 -9.21
C ARG A 134 -2.73 6.04 -10.20
N LEU A 135 -2.95 6.21 -11.51
CA LEU A 135 -2.36 5.37 -12.56
C LEU A 135 -0.84 5.52 -12.63
N LEU A 136 -0.33 6.75 -12.52
CA LEU A 136 1.10 7.01 -12.51
C LEU A 136 1.79 6.34 -11.30
N LEU A 137 1.18 6.47 -10.12
CA LEU A 137 1.70 5.79 -8.93
C LEU A 137 1.64 4.27 -9.06
N ALA A 138 0.55 3.73 -9.61
CA ALA A 138 0.43 2.29 -9.86
C ALA A 138 1.55 1.77 -10.78
N ARG A 139 1.87 2.49 -11.86
CA ARG A 139 3.00 2.19 -12.74
C ARG A 139 4.32 2.15 -11.97
N ARG A 140 4.62 3.19 -11.18
CA ARG A 140 5.85 3.28 -10.36
C ARG A 140 5.99 2.09 -9.42
N LEU A 141 4.91 1.73 -8.74
CA LEU A 141 4.90 0.62 -7.80
C LEU A 141 5.15 -0.73 -8.49
N VAL A 142 4.56 -0.95 -9.67
CA VAL A 142 4.80 -2.15 -10.47
C VAL A 142 6.26 -2.21 -10.98
N GLU A 143 6.80 -1.10 -11.48
CA GLU A 143 8.20 -0.98 -11.90
C GLU A 143 9.17 -1.25 -10.73
N ALA A 144 8.81 -0.82 -9.52
CA ALA A 144 9.58 -1.08 -8.30
C ALA A 144 9.46 -2.52 -7.78
N GLY A 145 8.42 -3.27 -8.19
CA GLY A 145 8.27 -4.69 -7.87
C GLY A 145 6.98 -5.13 -7.22
N ALA A 146 5.99 -4.23 -7.02
CA ALA A 146 4.67 -4.64 -6.57
C ALA A 146 4.07 -5.66 -7.57
N ARG A 147 3.46 -6.71 -7.05
CA ARG A 147 2.94 -7.82 -7.89
C ARG A 147 1.56 -7.52 -8.46
N PHE A 148 0.75 -6.83 -7.68
CA PHE A 148 -0.62 -6.51 -8.04
C PHE A 148 -1.02 -5.16 -7.43
N VAL A 149 -1.53 -4.26 -8.26
CA VAL A 149 -2.02 -2.95 -7.83
C VAL A 149 -3.46 -2.80 -8.28
N THR A 150 -4.34 -2.50 -7.35
CA THR A 150 -5.72 -2.10 -7.63
C THR A 150 -5.85 -0.61 -7.39
N LEU A 151 -6.45 0.10 -8.33
CA LEU A 151 -6.87 1.47 -8.11
C LEU A 151 -8.39 1.57 -8.18
N THR A 152 -8.96 2.44 -7.35
CA THR A 152 -10.37 2.76 -7.38
C THR A 152 -10.57 4.10 -8.08
N TYR A 153 -11.50 4.12 -9.02
CA TYR A 153 -11.95 5.32 -9.69
C TYR A 153 -13.46 5.20 -9.89
N GLY A 154 -14.20 6.15 -9.37
CA GLY A 154 -15.66 6.12 -9.34
C GLY A 154 -16.31 7.07 -10.33
N GLY A 155 -17.65 7.17 -10.28
CA GLY A 155 -18.41 8.13 -11.06
C GLY A 155 -18.86 7.64 -12.44
N TRP A 156 -18.63 6.37 -12.79
CA TRP A 156 -19.01 5.79 -14.09
C TRP A 156 -20.48 5.36 -14.17
N ASP A 157 -21.19 5.31 -13.05
CA ASP A 157 -22.60 4.97 -13.01
C ASP A 157 -23.46 6.19 -13.33
N MET A 158 -23.66 6.43 -14.61
CA MET A 158 -24.36 7.59 -15.17
C MET A 158 -25.71 7.17 -15.72
N HIS A 159 -26.67 6.85 -14.85
CA HIS A 159 -28.02 6.50 -15.26
C HIS A 159 -28.77 7.64 -15.96
N THR A 160 -28.38 8.90 -15.67
CA THR A 160 -28.93 10.10 -16.26
C THR A 160 -27.80 11.07 -16.63
N TYR A 161 -28.03 11.91 -17.64
CA TYR A 161 -27.07 12.94 -18.08
C TYR A 161 -25.69 12.43 -18.53
N ILE A 162 -25.66 11.26 -19.20
CA ILE A 162 -24.43 10.61 -19.68
C ILE A 162 -23.49 11.60 -20.40
N THR A 163 -24.05 12.46 -21.28
CA THR A 163 -23.27 13.42 -22.06
C THR A 163 -22.55 14.46 -21.22
N ASN A 164 -23.13 14.87 -20.10
CA ASN A 164 -22.53 15.84 -19.17
C ASN A 164 -21.54 15.16 -18.21
N GLY A 165 -21.83 13.94 -17.82
CA GLY A 165 -20.95 13.15 -16.97
C GLY A 165 -19.61 12.84 -17.65
N PHE A 166 -19.61 12.42 -18.89
CA PHE A 166 -18.39 12.17 -19.67
C PHE A 166 -17.53 13.40 -19.95
N ARG A 167 -18.10 14.61 -19.88
CA ARG A 167 -17.35 15.86 -20.06
C ARG A 167 -16.73 16.38 -18.76
N ALA A 168 -17.21 15.91 -17.62
CA ALA A 168 -16.75 16.33 -16.29
C ALA A 168 -15.76 15.33 -15.63
N SER A 169 -15.58 14.16 -16.25
CA SER A 169 -14.63 13.12 -15.84
C SER A 169 -13.33 13.24 -16.61
#